data_3f752037e05655066ae10a49f02d0441
#
_entry.id   3f752037e05655066ae10a49f02d0441
#
_cell.length_a   1.000
_cell.length_b   1.000
_cell.length_c   1.000
_cell.angle_alpha   90.00
_cell.angle_beta   90.00
_cell.angle_gamma   90.00
#
_symmetry.space_group_name_H-M   'P 1'
#
loop_
_entity.id
_entity.type
_entity.pdbx_description
1 polymer ?
#
loop_
_entity_poly.entity_id
_entity_poly.type
_entity_poly.pdbx_seq_one_letter_code
_entity_poly.pdbx_strand_id
1 'polypeptide(L)'
;MMTLDQLKSHIREIPDFPEKGILFRDITTLLKDPNALRESIVHLNRAVYGIPFDYVVAPESRGFIFGMPVAYEMDKGFIPVRKKGKLPAETIAKEYDLEYGKATIEIHKDALKPGDKVVIVDDLLATGGTAKAIKELVESTGATVSKFVFLIELEGLNGKELLGDTPYASVIKY
;
A
#
# COMPACT_ATOMS: atom_id res chain seq x y z
N MET A 1 -18.20 13.58 9.04
CA MET A 1 -17.48 12.89 7.94
C MET A 1 -16.84 13.97 7.09
N MET A 2 -15.53 13.91 6.89
CA MET A 2 -14.83 14.85 6.00
C MET A 2 -15.14 14.52 4.54
N THR A 3 -15.20 15.55 3.69
CA THR A 3 -15.17 15.35 2.23
C THR A 3 -13.76 14.93 1.79
N LEU A 4 -13.63 14.36 0.60
CA LEU A 4 -12.31 14.01 0.05
C LEU A 4 -11.41 15.24 -0.12
N ASP A 5 -11.96 16.39 -0.50
CA ASP A 5 -11.20 17.64 -0.61
C ASP A 5 -10.70 18.13 0.76
N GLN A 6 -11.51 18.00 1.80
CA GLN A 6 -11.06 18.29 3.16
C GLN A 6 -9.95 17.34 3.60
N LEU A 7 -10.10 16.03 3.32
CA LEU A 7 -9.05 15.05 3.62
C LEU A 7 -7.76 15.36 2.87
N LYS A 8 -7.87 15.70 1.58
CA LYS A 8 -6.75 16.10 0.71
C LYS A 8 -6.02 17.34 1.26
N SER A 9 -6.73 18.31 1.83
CA SER A 9 -6.13 19.52 2.40
C SER A 9 -5.26 19.26 3.65
N HIS A 10 -5.38 18.08 4.28
CA HIS A 10 -4.51 17.67 5.38
C HIS A 10 -3.17 17.07 4.92
N ILE A 11 -2.97 16.88 3.62
CA ILE A 11 -1.71 16.38 3.07
C ILE A 11 -0.85 17.58 2.67
N ARG A 12 0.34 17.68 3.27
CA ARG A 12 1.25 18.79 3.01
C ARG A 12 2.01 18.56 1.70
N GLU A 13 2.14 19.60 0.91
CA GLU A 13 2.93 19.60 -0.30
C GLU A 13 4.33 20.17 -0.03
N ILE A 14 5.37 19.41 -0.37
CA ILE A 14 6.76 19.84 -0.24
C ILE A 14 7.39 19.85 -1.63
N PRO A 15 7.61 21.03 -2.20
CA PRO A 15 8.27 21.13 -3.51
C PRO A 15 9.75 20.75 -3.41
N ASP A 16 10.29 20.24 -4.52
CA ASP A 16 11.70 19.90 -4.69
C ASP A 16 12.25 18.92 -3.63
N PHE A 17 11.45 17.91 -3.25
CA PHE A 17 11.86 16.85 -2.33
C PHE A 17 11.51 15.45 -2.88
N PRO A 18 12.42 14.44 -2.80
CA PRO A 18 13.82 14.53 -2.34
C PRO A 18 14.76 15.21 -3.34
N GLU A 19 14.28 15.47 -4.55
CA GLU A 19 15.03 16.07 -5.65
C GLU A 19 14.25 17.20 -6.32
N LYS A 20 14.96 18.10 -6.98
CA LYS A 20 14.38 19.24 -7.71
C LYS A 20 13.37 18.77 -8.77
N GLY A 21 12.18 19.38 -8.77
CA GLY A 21 11.08 19.06 -9.68
C GLY A 21 10.08 18.05 -9.13
N ILE A 22 10.37 17.40 -8.00
CA ILE A 22 9.43 16.47 -7.35
C ILE A 22 8.57 17.22 -6.33
N LEU A 23 7.25 17.08 -6.44
CA LEU A 23 6.31 17.59 -5.45
C LEU A 23 5.89 16.44 -4.52
N PHE A 24 6.53 16.38 -3.35
CA PHE A 24 6.31 15.33 -2.37
C PHE A 24 5.00 15.53 -1.61
N ARG A 25 4.24 14.46 -1.43
CA ARG A 25 2.97 14.42 -0.67
C ARG A 25 3.27 13.89 0.73
N ASP A 26 3.37 14.79 1.68
CA ASP A 26 3.68 14.45 3.07
C ASP A 26 2.40 14.17 3.85
N ILE A 27 2.21 12.91 4.23
CA ILE A 27 1.06 12.45 5.00
C ILE A 27 1.18 12.71 6.50
N THR A 28 2.33 13.17 7.00
CA THR A 28 2.54 13.33 8.46
C THR A 28 1.57 14.35 9.08
N THR A 29 1.16 15.35 8.34
CA THR A 29 0.15 16.33 8.76
C THR A 29 -1.25 15.72 8.85
N LEU A 30 -1.59 14.81 7.92
CA LEU A 30 -2.82 14.02 7.99
C LEU A 30 -2.80 13.07 9.19
N LEU A 31 -1.69 12.38 9.40
CA LEU A 31 -1.54 11.43 10.53
C LEU A 31 -1.62 12.10 11.91
N LYS A 32 -1.19 13.37 12.00
CA LYS A 32 -1.24 14.16 13.23
C LYS A 32 -2.67 14.58 13.60
N ASP A 33 -3.56 14.74 12.64
CA ASP A 33 -4.96 15.10 12.89
C ASP A 33 -5.79 13.84 13.13
N PRO A 34 -6.39 13.67 14.34
CA PRO A 34 -7.11 12.44 14.67
C PRO A 34 -8.38 12.22 13.82
N ASN A 35 -9.00 13.29 13.32
CA ASN A 35 -10.18 13.17 12.47
C ASN A 35 -9.78 12.78 11.04
N ALA A 36 -8.74 13.42 10.49
CA ALA A 36 -8.24 13.09 9.15
C ALA A 36 -7.68 11.65 9.09
N LEU A 37 -6.94 11.23 10.13
CA LEU A 37 -6.48 9.84 10.24
C LEU A 37 -7.66 8.87 10.27
N ARG A 38 -8.66 9.11 11.13
CA ARG A 38 -9.86 8.26 11.21
C ARG A 38 -10.60 8.17 9.87
N GLU A 39 -10.84 9.31 9.22
CA GLU A 39 -11.54 9.33 7.93
C GLU A 39 -10.75 8.61 6.83
N SER A 40 -9.41 8.72 6.81
CA SER A 40 -8.58 7.96 5.87
C SER A 40 -8.78 6.44 6.04
N ILE A 41 -8.78 5.94 7.29
CA ILE A 41 -9.03 4.52 7.57
C ILE A 41 -10.46 4.12 7.16
N VAL A 42 -11.46 4.95 7.46
CA VAL A 42 -12.86 4.69 7.05
C VAL A 42 -12.98 4.55 5.53
N HIS A 43 -12.32 5.42 4.77
CA HIS A 43 -12.35 5.34 3.30
C HIS A 43 -11.63 4.09 2.78
N LEU A 44 -10.49 3.72 3.35
CA LEU A 44 -9.76 2.50 2.98
C LEU A 44 -10.60 1.25 3.29
N ASN A 45 -11.26 1.21 4.46
CA ASN A 45 -12.16 0.10 4.84
C ASN A 45 -13.33 -0.04 3.87
N ARG A 46 -13.94 1.07 3.47
CA ARG A 46 -15.01 1.05 2.44
C ARG A 46 -14.52 0.48 1.12
N ALA A 47 -13.28 0.77 0.75
CA ALA A 47 -12.71 0.27 -0.50
C ALA A 47 -12.50 -1.26 -0.51
N VAL A 48 -12.39 -1.90 0.65
CA VAL A 48 -12.25 -3.37 0.77
C VAL A 48 -13.52 -4.07 1.22
N TYR A 49 -14.54 -3.31 1.63
CA TYR A 49 -15.81 -3.89 2.13
C TYR A 49 -16.47 -4.75 1.05
N GLY A 50 -16.89 -5.97 1.45
CA GLY A 50 -17.53 -6.94 0.55
C GLY A 50 -16.56 -7.69 -0.39
N ILE A 51 -15.27 -7.42 -0.32
CA ILE A 51 -14.24 -8.17 -1.05
C ILE A 51 -13.84 -9.40 -0.23
N PRO A 52 -13.82 -10.61 -0.80
CA PRO A 52 -13.35 -11.80 -0.08
C PRO A 52 -11.82 -11.78 -0.01
N PHE A 53 -11.26 -11.75 1.21
CA PHE A 53 -9.83 -11.87 1.48
C PHE A 53 -9.59 -12.41 2.90
N ASP A 54 -8.39 -12.97 3.12
CA ASP A 54 -7.97 -13.58 4.37
C ASP A 54 -6.98 -12.69 5.13
N TYR A 55 -6.11 -11.97 4.40
CA TYR A 55 -5.05 -11.14 4.98
C TYR A 55 -4.94 -9.78 4.29
N VAL A 56 -4.48 -8.79 5.06
CA VAL A 56 -3.96 -7.53 4.53
C VAL A 56 -2.44 -7.63 4.43
N VAL A 57 -1.90 -7.34 3.26
CA VAL A 57 -0.46 -7.25 3.00
C VAL A 57 -0.10 -5.78 2.82
N ALA A 58 0.96 -5.32 3.47
CA ALA A 58 1.40 -3.94 3.33
C ALA A 58 2.93 -3.80 3.41
N PRO A 59 3.54 -2.87 2.64
CA PRO A 59 4.98 -2.63 2.69
C PRO A 59 5.39 -1.69 3.84
N GLU A 60 6.61 -1.91 4.37
CA GLU A 60 7.21 -0.95 5.28
C GLU A 60 7.54 0.35 4.55
N SER A 61 7.46 1.49 5.19
CA SER A 61 6.95 1.69 6.54
C SER A 61 5.56 2.32 6.53
N ARG A 62 5.25 3.17 5.53
CA ARG A 62 4.01 3.95 5.48
C ARG A 62 2.79 3.09 5.17
N GLY A 63 2.95 2.02 4.40
CA GLY A 63 1.89 1.04 4.18
C GLY A 63 1.40 0.39 5.47
N PHE A 64 2.27 0.16 6.46
CA PHE A 64 1.88 -0.39 7.77
C PHE A 64 0.91 0.50 8.52
N ILE A 65 1.06 1.81 8.40
CA ILE A 65 0.22 2.79 9.11
C ILE A 65 -1.25 2.62 8.73
N PHE A 66 -1.53 2.31 7.49
CA PHE A 66 -2.88 2.12 6.97
C PHE A 66 -3.30 0.65 6.90
N GLY A 67 -2.37 -0.24 6.54
CA GLY A 67 -2.66 -1.67 6.43
C GLY A 67 -3.05 -2.31 7.74
N MET A 68 -2.36 -1.97 8.84
CA MET A 68 -2.66 -2.54 10.15
C MET A 68 -4.07 -2.15 10.66
N PRO A 69 -4.49 -0.87 10.64
CA PRO A 69 -5.86 -0.50 11.00
C PRO A 69 -6.91 -1.15 10.10
N VAL A 70 -6.67 -1.28 8.79
CA VAL A 70 -7.60 -1.95 7.88
C VAL A 70 -7.74 -3.43 8.25
N ALA A 71 -6.64 -4.13 8.53
CA ALA A 71 -6.68 -5.52 8.98
C ALA A 71 -7.48 -5.69 10.27
N TYR A 72 -7.21 -4.82 11.25
CA TYR A 72 -7.90 -4.83 12.53
C TYR A 72 -9.41 -4.60 12.40
N GLU A 73 -9.83 -3.57 11.67
CA GLU A 73 -11.24 -3.23 11.48
C GLU A 73 -12.01 -4.27 10.64
N MET A 74 -11.32 -4.97 9.74
CA MET A 74 -11.91 -6.03 8.91
C MET A 74 -11.82 -7.42 9.55
N ASP A 75 -11.28 -7.54 10.77
CA ASP A 75 -11.08 -8.82 11.47
C ASP A 75 -10.25 -9.81 10.63
N LYS A 76 -9.11 -9.32 10.10
CA LYS A 76 -8.18 -10.06 9.23
C LYS A 76 -6.76 -10.06 9.78
N GLY A 77 -5.97 -11.04 9.36
CA GLY A 77 -4.54 -11.06 9.65
C GLY A 77 -3.78 -10.00 8.85
N PHE A 78 -2.60 -9.61 9.38
CA PHE A 78 -1.70 -8.65 8.74
C PHE A 78 -0.36 -9.29 8.41
N ILE A 79 0.10 -9.13 7.17
CA ILE A 79 1.37 -9.66 6.68
C ILE A 79 2.27 -8.49 6.27
N PRO A 80 3.38 -8.26 6.98
CA PRO A 80 4.32 -7.21 6.64
C PRO A 80 5.22 -7.62 5.47
N VAL A 81 5.31 -6.75 4.46
CA VAL A 81 6.35 -6.80 3.44
C VAL A 81 7.48 -5.87 3.88
N ARG A 82 8.70 -6.38 3.94
CA ARG A 82 9.84 -5.62 4.44
C ARG A 82 11.00 -5.57 3.46
N LYS A 83 11.88 -4.59 3.64
CA LYS A 83 13.17 -4.54 2.93
C LYS A 83 14.03 -5.72 3.35
N LYS A 84 14.90 -6.18 2.44
CA LYS A 84 15.79 -7.32 2.65
C LYS A 84 16.53 -7.28 3.98
N GLY A 85 16.52 -8.43 4.68
CA GLY A 85 17.23 -8.62 5.95
C GLY A 85 16.53 -8.02 7.18
N LYS A 86 15.25 -7.62 7.06
CA LYS A 86 14.47 -7.08 8.19
C LYS A 86 13.55 -8.11 8.84
N LEU A 87 13.38 -9.27 8.24
CA LEU A 87 12.57 -10.37 8.77
C LEU A 87 13.48 -11.47 9.37
N PRO A 88 13.17 -11.98 10.57
CA PRO A 88 14.08 -12.84 11.32
C PRO A 88 14.02 -14.34 10.93
N ALA A 89 12.94 -14.81 10.28
CA ALA A 89 12.78 -16.21 9.87
C ALA A 89 13.10 -16.39 8.37
N GLU A 90 12.86 -17.58 7.83
CA GLU A 90 13.02 -17.84 6.39
C GLU A 90 12.09 -16.92 5.56
N THR A 91 12.66 -16.31 4.54
CA THR A 91 11.95 -15.36 3.65
C THR A 91 11.94 -15.85 2.21
N ILE A 92 10.97 -15.37 1.46
CA ILE A 92 11.02 -15.28 0.00
C ILE A 92 11.18 -13.81 -0.37
N ALA A 93 12.00 -13.56 -1.39
CA ALA A 93 12.40 -12.22 -1.78
C ALA A 93 12.08 -11.92 -3.24
N LYS A 94 11.80 -10.65 -3.53
CA LYS A 94 11.62 -10.12 -4.88
C LYS A 94 12.47 -8.87 -5.05
N GLU A 95 13.36 -8.89 -6.03
CA GLU A 95 14.07 -7.69 -6.51
C GLU A 95 13.21 -6.98 -7.56
N TYR A 96 13.20 -5.66 -7.54
CA TYR A 96 12.51 -4.83 -8.54
C TYR A 96 13.25 -3.51 -8.75
N ASP A 97 13.01 -2.92 -9.92
CA ASP A 97 13.64 -1.67 -10.31
C ASP A 97 12.91 -0.47 -9.68
N LEU A 98 13.68 0.47 -9.16
CA LEU A 98 13.25 1.82 -8.79
C LEU A 98 13.62 2.80 -9.90
N GLU A 99 13.14 4.04 -9.83
CA GLU A 99 13.61 5.10 -10.74
C GLU A 99 15.14 5.25 -10.69
N TYR A 100 15.72 5.04 -9.50
CA TYR A 100 17.17 5.07 -9.27
C TYR A 100 17.58 3.80 -8.51
N GLY A 101 18.14 2.81 -9.24
CA GLY A 101 18.66 1.58 -8.66
C GLY A 101 17.62 0.48 -8.49
N LYS A 102 17.91 -0.47 -7.60
CA LYS A 102 17.08 -1.64 -7.32
C LYS A 102 16.74 -1.72 -5.84
N ALA A 103 15.60 -2.29 -5.54
CA ALA A 103 15.20 -2.63 -4.19
C ALA A 103 14.81 -4.10 -4.10
N THR A 104 14.95 -4.68 -2.91
CA THR A 104 14.50 -6.04 -2.62
C THR A 104 13.54 -6.00 -1.45
N ILE A 105 12.39 -6.63 -1.63
CA ILE A 105 11.37 -6.81 -0.60
C ILE A 105 11.22 -8.29 -0.28
N GLU A 106 10.78 -8.57 0.94
CA GLU A 106 10.65 -9.91 1.49
C GLU A 106 9.34 -10.07 2.27
N ILE A 107 8.80 -11.29 2.25
CA ILE A 107 7.83 -11.79 3.22
C ILE A 107 8.36 -13.09 3.84
N HIS A 108 7.86 -13.47 5.02
CA HIS A 108 8.16 -14.80 5.56
C HIS A 108 7.63 -15.89 4.64
N LYS A 109 8.39 -16.96 4.49
CA LYS A 109 8.05 -18.08 3.60
C LYS A 109 6.76 -18.80 3.99
N ASP A 110 6.44 -18.77 5.29
CA ASP A 110 5.25 -19.37 5.89
C ASP A 110 4.06 -18.37 6.06
N ALA A 111 4.22 -17.12 5.57
CA ALA A 111 3.20 -16.09 5.73
C ALA A 111 1.91 -16.38 4.96
N LEU A 112 2.03 -17.00 3.80
CA LEU A 112 0.93 -17.31 2.90
C LEU A 112 1.04 -18.74 2.39
N LYS A 113 -0.11 -19.31 2.07
CA LYS A 113 -0.23 -20.65 1.44
C LYS A 113 -1.07 -20.58 0.17
N PRO A 114 -0.96 -21.58 -0.71
CA PRO A 114 -1.79 -21.67 -1.91
C PRO A 114 -3.28 -21.57 -1.58
N GLY A 115 -3.98 -20.72 -2.33
CA GLY A 115 -5.41 -20.46 -2.18
C GLY A 115 -5.77 -19.32 -1.24
N ASP A 116 -4.84 -18.78 -0.44
CA ASP A 116 -5.08 -17.58 0.36
C ASP A 116 -5.37 -16.38 -0.56
N LYS A 117 -6.23 -15.49 -0.09
CA LYS A 117 -6.59 -14.25 -0.79
C LYS A 117 -6.15 -13.06 0.03
N VAL A 118 -5.53 -12.09 -0.61
CA VAL A 118 -5.03 -10.90 0.09
C VAL A 118 -5.52 -9.60 -0.54
N VAL A 119 -5.60 -8.57 0.28
CA VAL A 119 -5.69 -7.18 -0.16
C VAL A 119 -4.35 -6.52 0.14
N ILE A 120 -3.79 -5.79 -0.85
CA ILE A 120 -2.56 -5.01 -0.66
C ILE A 120 -2.96 -3.58 -0.34
N VAL A 121 -2.48 -3.06 0.79
CA VAL A 121 -2.74 -1.68 1.25
C VAL A 121 -1.43 -0.91 1.33
N ASP A 122 -1.39 0.26 0.70
CA ASP A 122 -0.25 1.18 0.79
C ASP A 122 -0.71 2.64 0.88
N ASP A 123 0.17 3.53 1.27
CA ASP A 123 -0.13 4.96 1.33
C ASP A 123 -0.18 5.62 -0.05
N LEU A 124 0.65 5.18 -0.99
CA LEU A 124 0.85 5.87 -2.26
C LEU A 124 0.99 4.91 -3.45
N LEU A 125 0.20 5.15 -4.48
CA LEU A 125 0.44 4.64 -5.83
C LEU A 125 1.14 5.72 -6.66
N ALA A 126 2.44 5.56 -6.90
CA ALA A 126 3.24 6.41 -7.77
C ALA A 126 3.47 5.73 -9.13
N THR A 127 4.63 5.18 -9.38
CA THR A 127 4.95 4.45 -10.62
C THR A 127 4.41 3.01 -10.67
N GLY A 128 3.97 2.46 -9.53
CA GLY A 128 3.40 1.11 -9.44
C GLY A 128 4.44 -0.02 -9.26
N GLY A 129 5.72 0.27 -9.33
CA GLY A 129 6.77 -0.75 -9.23
C GLY A 129 6.73 -1.56 -7.93
N THR A 130 6.59 -0.89 -6.79
CA THR A 130 6.46 -1.54 -5.49
C THR A 130 5.21 -2.43 -5.42
N ALA A 131 4.07 -1.91 -5.86
CA ALA A 131 2.81 -2.66 -5.85
C ALA A 131 2.90 -3.93 -6.72
N LYS A 132 3.47 -3.82 -7.93
CA LYS A 132 3.73 -4.95 -8.81
C LYS A 132 4.65 -5.98 -8.15
N ALA A 133 5.75 -5.54 -7.53
CA ALA A 133 6.69 -6.44 -6.87
C ALA A 133 6.03 -7.19 -5.70
N ILE A 134 5.19 -6.53 -4.92
CA ILE A 134 4.43 -7.16 -3.83
C ILE A 134 3.45 -8.20 -4.39
N LYS A 135 2.73 -7.87 -5.47
CA LYS A 135 1.82 -8.81 -6.13
C LYS A 135 2.56 -10.06 -6.56
N GLU A 136 3.66 -9.91 -7.30
CA GLU A 136 4.46 -11.04 -7.77
C GLU A 136 5.01 -11.89 -6.60
N LEU A 137 5.40 -11.24 -5.50
CA LEU A 137 5.86 -11.92 -4.29
C LEU A 137 4.73 -12.75 -3.65
N VAL A 138 3.53 -12.18 -3.51
CA VAL A 138 2.33 -12.87 -3.02
C VAL A 138 1.97 -14.05 -3.93
N GLU A 139 1.89 -13.82 -5.23
CA GLU A 139 1.49 -14.85 -6.19
C GLU A 139 2.51 -16.00 -6.28
N SER A 140 3.79 -15.75 -5.99
CA SER A 140 4.82 -16.79 -5.92
C SER A 140 4.57 -17.85 -4.81
N THR A 141 3.74 -17.54 -3.81
CA THR A 141 3.31 -18.47 -2.75
C THR A 141 2.10 -19.32 -3.14
N GLY A 142 1.47 -19.04 -4.29
CA GLY A 142 0.19 -19.62 -4.70
C GLY A 142 -1.04 -18.89 -4.12
N ALA A 143 -0.83 -17.79 -3.40
CA ALA A 143 -1.90 -16.89 -2.98
C ALA A 143 -2.31 -15.96 -4.13
N THR A 144 -3.44 -15.25 -3.98
CA THR A 144 -3.96 -14.33 -4.99
C THR A 144 -4.22 -12.96 -4.41
N VAL A 145 -4.00 -11.90 -5.19
CA VAL A 145 -4.33 -10.52 -4.82
C VAL A 145 -5.74 -10.20 -5.27
N SER A 146 -6.67 -10.06 -4.32
CA SER A 146 -8.06 -9.70 -4.59
C SER A 146 -8.22 -8.25 -4.98
N LYS A 147 -7.43 -7.34 -4.36
CA LYS A 147 -7.50 -5.90 -4.65
C LYS A 147 -6.28 -5.17 -4.11
N PHE A 148 -5.93 -4.06 -4.78
CA PHE A 148 -5.05 -3.03 -4.24
C PHE A 148 -5.86 -1.87 -3.69
N VAL A 149 -5.41 -1.28 -2.59
CA VAL A 149 -6.02 -0.09 -2.01
C VAL A 149 -4.93 0.89 -1.58
N PHE A 150 -5.06 2.12 -2.05
CA PHE A 150 -4.11 3.20 -1.78
C PHE A 150 -4.83 4.40 -1.14
N LEU A 151 -4.14 5.08 -0.21
CA LEU A 151 -4.65 6.36 0.26
C LEU A 151 -4.52 7.44 -0.83
N ILE A 152 -3.39 7.47 -1.52
CA ILE A 152 -3.06 8.47 -2.54
C ILE A 152 -2.68 7.79 -3.86
N GLU A 153 -3.12 8.38 -4.98
CA GLU A 153 -2.66 8.05 -6.33
C GLU A 153 -2.12 9.31 -7.02
N LEU A 154 -0.93 9.20 -7.61
CA LEU A 154 -0.37 10.20 -8.51
C LEU A 154 -0.70 9.81 -9.96
N GLU A 155 -1.85 10.29 -10.46
CA GLU A 155 -2.39 9.86 -11.76
C GLU A 155 -1.41 10.11 -12.93
N GLY A 156 -0.64 11.19 -12.86
CA GLY A 156 0.35 11.53 -13.89
C GLY A 156 1.49 10.53 -14.05
N LEU A 157 1.70 9.62 -13.09
CA LEU A 157 2.74 8.59 -13.14
C LEU A 157 2.23 7.24 -13.69
N ASN A 158 0.93 7.12 -13.96
CA ASN A 158 0.30 5.94 -14.58
C ASN A 158 0.60 4.60 -13.88
N GLY A 159 0.88 4.61 -12.57
CA GLY A 159 1.25 3.41 -11.82
C GLY A 159 0.22 2.29 -11.85
N LYS A 160 -1.04 2.62 -12.11
CA LYS A 160 -2.13 1.65 -12.29
C LYS A 160 -1.89 0.64 -13.41
N GLU A 161 -1.14 1.01 -14.46
CA GLU A 161 -0.85 0.12 -15.58
C GLU A 161 -0.03 -1.10 -15.16
N LEU A 162 0.80 -0.97 -14.11
CA LEU A 162 1.59 -2.08 -13.58
C LEU A 162 0.80 -3.03 -12.67
N LEU A 163 -0.43 -2.69 -12.28
CA LEU A 163 -1.30 -3.55 -11.46
C LEU A 163 -1.95 -4.67 -12.30
N GLY A 164 -1.93 -4.55 -13.62
CA GLY A 164 -2.58 -5.49 -14.55
C GLY A 164 -4.10 -5.48 -14.37
N ASP A 165 -4.70 -6.66 -14.46
CA ASP A 165 -6.17 -6.82 -14.34
C ASP A 165 -6.66 -6.87 -12.88
N THR A 166 -5.76 -6.75 -11.90
CA THR A 166 -6.15 -6.77 -10.48
C THR A 166 -6.92 -5.49 -10.14
N PRO A 167 -8.13 -5.60 -9.56
CA PRO A 167 -8.89 -4.44 -9.14
C PRO A 167 -8.10 -3.55 -8.18
N TYR A 168 -8.29 -2.24 -8.27
CA TYR A 168 -7.69 -1.30 -7.32
C TYR A 168 -8.65 -0.17 -6.95
N ALA A 169 -8.35 0.51 -5.87
CA ALA A 169 -9.01 1.75 -5.47
C ALA A 169 -7.99 2.71 -4.84
N SER A 170 -8.17 4.00 -5.10
CA SER A 170 -7.42 5.09 -4.49
C SER A 170 -8.39 6.09 -3.89
N VAL A 171 -8.12 6.52 -2.65
CA VAL A 171 -9.02 7.45 -1.93
C VAL A 171 -8.85 8.87 -2.44
N ILE A 172 -7.62 9.34 -2.58
CA ILE A 172 -7.26 10.69 -2.99
C ILE A 172 -6.43 10.60 -4.27
N LYS A 173 -6.74 11.48 -5.24
CA LYS A 173 -6.03 11.55 -6.51
C LYS A 173 -5.40 12.92 -6.73
N TYR A 174 -4.21 12.95 -7.31
CA TYR A 174 -3.47 14.14 -7.70
C TYR A 174 -3.05 14.06 -9.16
#